data_17d04b909feb4ac9c2158272dd31e6f6
#
_entry.id   17d04b909feb4ac9c2158272dd31e6f6
#
_cell.length_a   1.000
_cell.length_b   1.000
_cell.length_c   1.000
_cell.angle_alpha   90.00
_cell.angle_beta   90.00
_cell.angle_gamma   90.00
#
_symmetry.space_group_name_H-M   'P 1'
#
loop_
_entity.id
_entity.type
_entity.pdbx_description
1 polymer ?
#
loop_
_entity_poly.entity_id
_entity_poly.type
_entity_poly.pdbx_seq_one_letter_code
_entity_poly.pdbx_strand_id
1 'polypeptide(L)'
;MQKKIYNLKKKSNQIRNQILKMIVSAGKGHIGGALSCTDIIVTLFYGEILRYDPLRPDWSERDRFILSKGHSCTALYSVLADLGYFQKSELSKYGTNGCMLGGHPDREIPGVEADTGSLGHGLGIAAGLALSAKMNKSDSITVVLLGD
;
A
#
# COMPACT_ATOMS: atom_id res chain seq x y z
N MET A 1 2.43 -4.17 25.02
CA MET A 1 1.33 -3.64 24.24
C MET A 1 1.44 -2.12 24.04
N GLN A 2 1.50 -1.28 25.07
CA GLN A 2 1.57 0.20 24.95
C GLN A 2 2.74 0.70 24.08
N LYS A 3 3.95 0.14 24.23
CA LYS A 3 5.12 0.52 23.42
C LYS A 3 4.90 0.24 21.90
N LYS A 4 4.26 -0.89 21.55
CA LYS A 4 3.93 -1.22 20.14
C LYS A 4 2.95 -0.20 19.56
N ILE A 5 1.89 0.14 20.30
CA ILE A 5 0.93 1.16 19.90
C ILE A 5 1.60 2.53 19.70
N TYR A 6 2.46 2.95 20.63
CA TYR A 6 3.20 4.20 20.51
C TYR A 6 4.08 4.22 19.24
N ASN A 7 4.79 3.13 18.94
CA ASN A 7 5.64 3.04 17.76
C ASN A 7 4.82 3.10 16.46
N LEU A 8 3.65 2.42 16.41
CA LEU A 8 2.75 2.48 15.25
C LEU A 8 2.21 3.90 15.03
N LYS A 9 1.79 4.59 16.08
CA LYS A 9 1.35 5.99 15.98
C LYS A 9 2.46 6.90 15.47
N LYS A 10 3.70 6.74 15.96
CA LYS A 10 4.86 7.49 15.48
C LYS A 10 5.12 7.21 14.00
N LYS A 11 5.07 5.93 13.59
CA LYS A 11 5.22 5.53 12.18
C LYS A 11 4.11 6.13 11.31
N SER A 12 2.86 6.08 11.73
CA SER A 12 1.75 6.69 11.01
C SER A 12 1.97 8.19 10.76
N ASN A 13 2.48 8.92 11.77
CA ASN A 13 2.80 10.34 11.59
C ASN A 13 3.95 10.56 10.60
N GLN A 14 4.97 9.69 10.59
CA GLN A 14 6.06 9.75 9.61
C GLN A 14 5.52 9.52 8.18
N ILE A 15 4.66 8.52 8.00
CA ILE A 15 4.02 8.22 6.70
C ILE A 15 3.12 9.39 6.25
N ARG A 16 2.31 9.97 7.15
CA ARG A 16 1.51 11.16 6.83
C ARG A 16 2.35 12.34 6.34
N ASN A 17 3.48 12.60 7.00
CA ASN A 17 4.41 13.64 6.56
C ASN A 17 4.97 13.33 5.16
N GLN A 18 5.25 12.07 4.84
CA GLN A 18 5.73 11.68 3.52
C GLN A 18 4.64 11.87 2.45
N ILE A 19 3.39 11.48 2.75
CA ILE A 19 2.22 11.70 1.88
C ILE A 19 2.08 13.20 1.56
N LEU A 20 2.13 14.05 2.59
CA LEU A 20 2.05 15.50 2.41
C LEU A 20 3.15 16.05 1.51
N LYS A 21 4.41 15.62 1.71
CA LYS A 21 5.53 16.02 0.87
C LYS A 21 5.32 15.62 -0.58
N MET A 22 4.87 14.39 -0.85
CA MET A 22 4.59 13.91 -2.20
C MET A 22 3.51 14.78 -2.89
N ILE A 23 2.37 14.97 -2.22
CA ILE A 23 1.22 15.70 -2.78
C ILE A 23 1.57 17.17 -3.02
N VAL A 24 2.25 17.82 -2.06
CA VAL A 24 2.67 19.22 -2.20
C VAL A 24 3.65 19.38 -3.35
N SER A 25 4.67 18.51 -3.45
CA SER A 25 5.65 18.57 -4.54
C SER A 25 5.03 18.33 -5.92
N ALA A 26 4.06 17.41 -6.01
CA ALA A 26 3.39 17.10 -7.27
C ALA A 26 2.29 18.10 -7.65
N GLY A 27 1.81 18.93 -6.71
CA GLY A 27 0.67 19.81 -6.89
C GLY A 27 -0.67 19.08 -7.15
N LYS A 28 -0.72 17.77 -6.92
CA LYS A 28 -1.89 16.91 -7.17
C LYS A 28 -1.88 15.68 -6.27
N GLY A 29 -3.07 15.14 -5.99
CA GLY A 29 -3.27 13.91 -5.19
C GLY A 29 -4.50 14.01 -4.29
N HIS A 30 -4.91 12.87 -3.73
CA HIS A 30 -6.11 12.74 -2.91
C HIS A 30 -5.72 12.66 -1.43
N ILE A 31 -5.44 13.82 -0.83
CA ILE A 31 -4.89 13.92 0.52
C ILE A 31 -5.79 13.30 1.60
N GLY A 32 -7.10 13.58 1.55
CA GLY A 32 -8.07 13.08 2.56
C GLY A 32 -8.13 11.56 2.56
N GLY A 33 -8.27 10.95 1.38
CA GLY A 33 -8.31 9.50 1.22
C GLY A 33 -7.03 8.82 1.68
N ALA A 34 -5.86 9.40 1.40
CA ALA A 34 -4.57 8.85 1.82
C ALA A 34 -4.35 8.96 3.33
N LEU A 35 -4.64 10.12 3.93
CA LEU A 35 -4.46 10.33 5.37
C LEU A 35 -5.41 9.47 6.21
N SER A 36 -6.66 9.25 5.74
CA SER A 36 -7.67 8.47 6.48
C SER A 36 -7.30 7.00 6.63
N CYS A 37 -6.61 6.41 5.65
CA CYS A 37 -6.26 4.99 5.69
C CYS A 37 -4.83 4.70 6.22
N THR A 38 -4.06 5.73 6.53
CA THR A 38 -2.66 5.58 6.94
C THR A 38 -2.49 4.67 8.16
N ASP A 39 -3.30 4.83 9.21
CA ASP A 39 -3.17 3.99 10.42
C ASP A 39 -3.48 2.53 10.13
N ILE A 40 -4.44 2.25 9.24
CA ILE A 40 -4.80 0.88 8.83
C ILE A 40 -3.61 0.25 8.12
N ILE A 41 -3.08 0.90 7.07
CA ILE A 41 -1.96 0.37 6.29
C ILE A 41 -0.72 0.19 7.17
N VAL A 42 -0.39 1.20 7.99
CA VAL A 42 0.74 1.10 8.94
C VAL A 42 0.55 -0.06 9.91
N THR A 43 -0.65 -0.26 10.43
CA THR A 43 -0.92 -1.38 11.35
C THR A 43 -0.76 -2.73 10.65
N LEU A 44 -1.23 -2.88 9.42
CA LEU A 44 -1.11 -4.12 8.66
C LEU A 44 0.36 -4.48 8.39
N PHE A 45 1.17 -3.54 7.93
CA PHE A 45 2.56 -3.80 7.54
C PHE A 45 3.53 -3.78 8.72
N TYR A 46 3.45 -2.82 9.66
CA TYR A 46 4.39 -2.71 10.78
C TYR A 46 3.90 -3.37 12.07
N GLY A 47 2.62 -3.78 12.07
CA GLY A 47 2.01 -4.46 13.21
C GLY A 47 2.25 -5.97 13.24
N GLU A 48 3.03 -6.51 12.28
CA GLU A 48 3.27 -7.96 12.14
C GLU A 48 1.98 -8.74 11.81
N ILE A 49 1.08 -8.11 11.06
CA ILE A 49 -0.18 -8.75 10.62
C ILE A 49 0.03 -9.42 9.28
N LEU A 50 0.68 -8.73 8.33
CA LEU A 50 0.96 -9.25 6.99
C LEU A 50 2.35 -9.86 6.93
N ARG A 51 2.47 -11.00 6.29
CA ARG A 51 3.74 -11.62 5.88
C ARG A 51 4.16 -11.02 4.54
N TYR A 52 5.31 -10.40 4.49
CA TYR A 52 5.88 -9.82 3.29
C TYR A 52 7.41 -9.84 3.34
N ASP A 53 8.04 -9.72 2.18
CA ASP A 53 9.49 -9.59 2.05
C ASP A 53 9.81 -8.57 0.95
N PRO A 54 10.29 -7.36 1.29
CA PRO A 54 10.62 -6.35 0.29
C PRO A 54 11.71 -6.74 -0.69
N LEU A 55 12.59 -7.69 -0.31
CA LEU A 55 13.65 -8.20 -1.19
C LEU A 55 13.14 -9.27 -2.17
N ARG A 56 11.96 -9.81 -1.92
CA ARG A 56 11.30 -10.80 -2.76
C ARG A 56 9.83 -10.43 -2.96
N PRO A 57 9.55 -9.32 -3.67
CA PRO A 57 8.18 -8.81 -3.83
C PRO A 57 7.22 -9.83 -4.45
N ASP A 58 7.74 -10.79 -5.22
CA ASP A 58 6.97 -11.87 -5.87
C ASP A 58 6.91 -13.17 -5.07
N TRP A 59 7.37 -13.17 -3.81
CA TRP A 59 7.33 -14.37 -2.97
C TRP A 59 5.93 -14.97 -2.92
N SER A 60 5.80 -16.26 -3.27
CA SER A 60 4.50 -16.95 -3.42
C SER A 60 3.68 -16.99 -2.12
N GLU A 61 4.36 -17.18 -0.98
CA GLU A 61 3.73 -17.36 0.33
C GLU A 61 3.45 -16.04 1.08
N ARG A 62 3.75 -14.88 0.44
CA ARG A 62 3.42 -13.59 1.03
C ARG A 62 1.91 -13.41 1.15
N ASP A 63 1.47 -12.62 2.10
CA ASP A 63 0.09 -12.15 2.17
C ASP A 63 -0.15 -11.05 1.11
N ARG A 64 -1.39 -10.88 0.69
CA ARG A 64 -1.78 -9.95 -0.37
C ARG A 64 -2.52 -8.75 0.21
N PHE A 65 -2.10 -7.56 -0.15
CA PHE A 65 -2.80 -6.32 0.22
C PHE A 65 -3.29 -5.59 -1.03
N ILE A 66 -4.61 -5.38 -1.12
CA ILE A 66 -5.25 -4.63 -2.21
C ILE A 66 -5.79 -3.31 -1.69
N LEU A 67 -5.32 -2.19 -2.26
CA LEU A 67 -5.88 -0.87 -2.00
C LEU A 67 -7.00 -0.60 -3.02
N SER A 68 -8.27 -0.94 -2.67
CA SER A 68 -9.41 -0.79 -3.58
C SER A 68 -9.84 0.66 -3.79
N LYS A 69 -9.44 1.58 -2.92
CA LYS A 69 -9.52 3.04 -3.11
C LYS A 69 -8.22 3.56 -3.73
N GLY A 70 -7.96 3.19 -4.98
CA GLY A 70 -6.70 3.42 -5.68
C GLY A 70 -6.20 4.88 -5.68
N HIS A 71 -7.12 5.86 -5.63
CA HIS A 71 -6.78 7.28 -5.50
C HIS A 71 -6.01 7.63 -4.21
N SER A 72 -5.99 6.72 -3.22
CA SER A 72 -5.19 6.87 -1.97
C SER A 72 -3.78 6.28 -2.08
N CYS A 73 -3.30 6.01 -3.30
CA CYS A 73 -2.02 5.35 -3.61
C CYS A 73 -0.81 5.96 -2.88
N THR A 74 -0.80 7.27 -2.61
CA THR A 74 0.31 7.93 -1.92
C THR A 74 0.56 7.38 -0.51
N ALA A 75 -0.48 6.87 0.17
CA ALA A 75 -0.32 6.17 1.44
C ALA A 75 0.40 4.82 1.27
N LEU A 76 -0.02 4.03 0.28
CA LEU A 76 0.63 2.75 -0.04
C LEU A 76 2.07 2.95 -0.50
N TYR A 77 2.31 3.87 -1.42
CA TYR A 77 3.66 4.17 -1.92
C TYR A 77 4.61 4.61 -0.81
N SER A 78 4.14 5.46 0.11
CA SER A 78 4.95 5.90 1.25
C SER A 78 5.34 4.73 2.16
N VAL A 79 4.45 3.78 2.38
CA VAL A 79 4.71 2.58 3.17
C VAL A 79 5.67 1.65 2.43
N LEU A 80 5.43 1.34 1.15
CA LEU A 80 6.28 0.45 0.36
C LEU A 80 7.72 0.97 0.24
N ALA A 81 7.88 2.27 -0.03
CA ALA A 81 9.20 2.91 -0.07
C ALA A 81 9.92 2.87 1.29
N ASP A 82 9.17 3.08 2.39
CA ASP A 82 9.75 3.04 3.74
C ASP A 82 10.17 1.63 4.15
N LEU A 83 9.48 0.61 3.67
CA LEU A 83 9.81 -0.80 3.84
C LEU A 83 10.96 -1.27 2.94
N GLY A 84 11.30 -0.52 1.89
CA GLY A 84 12.42 -0.84 1.01
C GLY A 84 12.05 -1.63 -0.24
N TYR A 85 10.78 -1.67 -0.66
CA TYR A 85 10.38 -2.27 -1.93
C TYR A 85 10.98 -1.54 -3.13
N PHE A 86 11.20 -0.22 -2.99
CA PHE A 86 11.89 0.62 -3.96
C PHE A 86 12.54 1.82 -3.26
N GLN A 87 13.37 2.55 -3.98
CA GLN A 87 14.11 3.69 -3.41
C GLN A 87 13.18 4.83 -3.01
N LYS A 88 13.39 5.40 -1.81
CA LYS A 88 12.60 6.54 -1.32
C LYS A 88 12.66 7.78 -2.21
N SER A 89 13.71 7.92 -3.01
CA SER A 89 13.84 9.00 -4.01
C SER A 89 12.72 8.98 -5.06
N GLU A 90 12.13 7.82 -5.37
CA GLU A 90 11.00 7.71 -6.30
C GLU A 90 9.77 8.49 -5.83
N LEU A 91 9.58 8.62 -4.50
CA LEU A 91 8.47 9.39 -3.95
C LEU A 91 8.47 10.86 -4.39
N SER A 92 9.65 11.45 -4.60
CA SER A 92 9.77 12.84 -5.08
C SER A 92 9.38 13.02 -6.56
N LYS A 93 9.31 11.93 -7.33
CA LYS A 93 8.92 11.92 -8.73
C LYS A 93 7.44 11.61 -8.94
N TYR A 94 6.68 11.41 -7.85
CA TYR A 94 5.25 11.05 -7.92
C TYR A 94 4.49 11.93 -8.91
N GLY A 95 3.78 11.28 -9.83
CA GLY A 95 2.91 11.94 -10.80
C GLY A 95 3.61 12.79 -11.86
N THR A 96 4.93 12.68 -12.02
CA THR A 96 5.65 13.28 -13.16
C THR A 96 5.62 12.33 -14.36
N ASN A 97 5.83 12.85 -15.58
CA ASN A 97 5.84 12.00 -16.77
C ASN A 97 7.01 11.01 -16.73
N GLY A 98 6.71 9.75 -17.04
CA GLY A 98 7.69 8.66 -17.05
C GLY A 98 8.16 8.18 -15.68
N CYS A 99 7.53 8.63 -14.58
CA CYS A 99 7.82 8.09 -13.27
C CYS A 99 7.10 6.75 -13.04
N MET A 100 7.66 5.94 -12.15
CA MET A 100 7.06 4.69 -11.70
C MET A 100 5.75 4.91 -10.93
N LEU A 101 5.64 6.02 -10.16
CA LEU A 101 4.54 6.27 -9.23
C LEU A 101 3.46 7.14 -9.86
N GLY A 102 2.45 6.51 -10.43
CA GLY A 102 1.26 7.16 -10.99
C GLY A 102 0.21 7.56 -9.94
N GLY A 103 -0.90 8.14 -10.41
CA GLY A 103 -2.03 8.55 -9.55
C GLY A 103 -2.86 7.40 -8.97
N HIS A 104 -2.61 6.16 -9.41
CA HIS A 104 -3.26 4.94 -8.95
C HIS A 104 -2.23 3.81 -8.85
N PRO A 105 -2.46 2.78 -8.01
CA PRO A 105 -1.59 1.62 -7.92
C PRO A 105 -1.49 0.87 -9.26
N ASP A 106 -0.28 0.49 -9.61
CA ASP A 106 0.04 -0.31 -10.79
C ASP A 106 0.88 -1.50 -10.33
N ARG A 107 0.54 -2.70 -10.79
CA ARG A 107 1.20 -3.96 -10.42
C ARG A 107 2.67 -4.05 -10.87
N GLU A 108 3.11 -3.17 -11.75
CA GLU A 108 4.54 -3.06 -12.11
C GLU A 108 5.36 -2.42 -10.98
N ILE A 109 4.70 -1.77 -10.01
CA ILE A 109 5.36 -1.21 -8.83
C ILE A 109 5.62 -2.32 -7.82
N PRO A 110 6.88 -2.55 -7.38
CA PRO A 110 7.18 -3.59 -6.41
C PRO A 110 6.34 -3.47 -5.12
N GLY A 111 5.67 -4.57 -4.76
CA GLY A 111 4.79 -4.63 -3.59
C GLY A 111 3.34 -4.21 -3.84
N VAL A 112 2.98 -3.82 -5.07
CA VAL A 112 1.60 -3.61 -5.49
C VAL A 112 1.04 -4.89 -6.10
N GLU A 113 -0.10 -5.38 -5.58
CA GLU A 113 -0.68 -6.66 -5.98
C GLU A 113 -1.62 -6.56 -7.20
N ALA A 114 -2.21 -5.41 -7.43
CA ALA A 114 -3.18 -5.21 -8.51
C ALA A 114 -3.33 -3.75 -8.88
N ASP A 115 -3.68 -3.52 -10.15
CA ASP A 115 -4.10 -2.23 -10.65
C ASP A 115 -5.46 -1.90 -10.06
N THR A 116 -5.59 -0.72 -9.46
CA THR A 116 -6.85 -0.25 -8.90
C THR A 116 -7.07 1.22 -9.23
N GLY A 117 -8.33 1.60 -9.37
CA GLY A 117 -8.72 2.97 -9.73
C GLY A 117 -10.24 3.12 -9.67
N SER A 118 -10.96 2.19 -10.26
CA SER A 118 -12.41 2.10 -10.12
C SER A 118 -12.77 1.65 -8.70
N LEU A 119 -13.60 2.42 -8.01
CA LEU A 119 -14.02 2.14 -6.64
C LEU A 119 -14.76 0.79 -6.56
N GLY A 120 -14.46 0.01 -5.53
CA GLY A 120 -15.02 -1.33 -5.33
C GLY A 120 -14.39 -2.46 -6.16
N HIS A 121 -13.66 -2.16 -7.24
CA HIS A 121 -13.07 -3.17 -8.12
C HIS A 121 -12.10 -4.12 -7.39
N GLY A 122 -11.32 -3.61 -6.46
CA GLY A 122 -10.35 -4.39 -5.69
C GLY A 122 -10.97 -5.52 -4.87
N LEU A 123 -12.24 -5.45 -4.51
CA LEU A 123 -12.93 -6.52 -3.77
C LEU A 123 -13.03 -7.80 -4.60
N GLY A 124 -13.42 -7.70 -5.88
CA GLY A 124 -13.47 -8.84 -6.79
C GLY A 124 -12.08 -9.46 -7.02
N ILE A 125 -11.06 -8.61 -7.19
CA ILE A 125 -9.67 -9.07 -7.33
C ILE A 125 -9.22 -9.80 -6.06
N ALA A 126 -9.46 -9.22 -4.89
CA ALA A 126 -9.11 -9.84 -3.61
C ALA A 126 -9.81 -11.18 -3.40
N ALA A 127 -11.09 -11.29 -3.75
CA ALA A 127 -11.84 -12.55 -3.68
C ALA A 127 -11.21 -13.63 -4.59
N GLY A 128 -10.81 -13.25 -5.82
CA GLY A 128 -10.12 -14.15 -6.75
C GLY A 128 -8.78 -14.64 -6.21
N LEU A 129 -7.97 -13.75 -5.63
CA LEU A 129 -6.68 -14.10 -5.02
C LEU A 129 -6.85 -15.02 -3.80
N ALA A 130 -7.82 -14.72 -2.94
CA ALA A 130 -8.12 -15.57 -1.78
C ALA A 130 -8.62 -16.97 -2.19
N LEU A 131 -9.46 -17.04 -3.23
CA LEU A 131 -9.91 -18.32 -3.79
C LEU A 131 -8.75 -19.11 -4.37
N SER A 132 -7.87 -18.45 -5.13
CA SER A 132 -6.64 -19.07 -5.68
C SER A 132 -5.75 -19.63 -4.56
N ALA A 133 -5.50 -18.86 -3.50
CA ALA A 133 -4.75 -19.33 -2.34
C ALA A 133 -5.38 -20.59 -1.72
N LYS A 134 -6.70 -20.57 -1.52
CA LYS A 134 -7.45 -21.72 -0.98
C LYS A 134 -7.32 -22.96 -1.89
N MET A 135 -7.46 -22.80 -3.21
CA MET A 135 -7.33 -23.91 -4.17
C MET A 135 -5.92 -24.50 -4.18
N ASN A 136 -4.89 -23.67 -4.01
CA ASN A 136 -3.49 -24.08 -3.93
C ASN A 136 -3.06 -24.52 -2.52
N LYS A 137 -4.01 -24.59 -1.56
CA LYS A 137 -3.72 -24.95 -0.16
C LYS A 137 -2.65 -24.07 0.50
N SER A 138 -2.53 -22.82 0.04
CA SER A 138 -1.70 -21.80 0.67
C SER A 138 -2.41 -21.24 1.91
N ASP A 139 -1.66 -20.91 2.93
CA ASP A 139 -2.14 -20.24 4.15
C ASP A 139 -2.01 -18.71 4.06
N SER A 140 -1.65 -18.19 2.88
CA SER A 140 -1.59 -16.75 2.65
C SER A 140 -2.97 -16.11 2.76
N ILE A 141 -3.03 -14.96 3.42
CA ILE A 141 -4.25 -14.17 3.54
C ILE A 141 -4.29 -13.04 2.49
N THR A 142 -5.50 -12.66 2.12
CA THR A 142 -5.73 -11.50 1.27
C THR A 142 -6.51 -10.45 2.05
N VAL A 143 -5.96 -9.26 2.16
CA VAL A 143 -6.60 -8.10 2.80
C VAL A 143 -6.92 -7.07 1.74
N VAL A 144 -8.15 -6.57 1.73
CA VAL A 144 -8.58 -5.50 0.84
C VAL A 144 -9.06 -4.30 1.65
N LEU A 145 -8.55 -3.12 1.32
CA LEU A 145 -8.99 -1.86 1.92
C LEU A 145 -9.91 -1.15 0.93
N LEU A 146 -11.17 -1.08 1.31
CA LEU A 146 -12.23 -0.43 0.55
C LEU A 146 -12.33 1.06 0.95
N GLY A 147 -12.90 1.86 0.07
CA GLY A 147 -13.38 3.20 0.36
C GLY A 147 -14.88 3.23 0.57
N ASP A 148 -15.41 4.40 0.42
CA ASP A 148 -16.83 4.72 0.32
C ASP A 148 -17.44 4.20 -0.99
#